data_12f7f175140db12313fb26cc2f90e3be
#
_entry.id   12f7f175140db12313fb26cc2f90e3be
#
_cell.length_a   1.000
_cell.length_b   1.000
_cell.length_c   1.000
_cell.angle_alpha   90.00
_cell.angle_beta   90.00
_cell.angle_gamma   90.00
#
_symmetry.space_group_name_H-M   'P 1'
#
loop_
_entity.id
_entity.type
_entity.pdbx_description
1 polymer ?
#
loop_
_entity_poly.entity_id
_entity_poly.type
_entity_poly.pdbx_seq_one_letter_code
_entity_poly.pdbx_strand_id
1 'polypeptide(L)'
;MHPALGIRSFENCYDAAARTMGLDPAEKKPIEFDITDTRFINTYFDTAHHPYEEEGVDFWWIDWQQGKKSKLPGLDPLWALNHYHYLDRQRSGKRPLILSRYAGIGSHRYPLGFSGDTFMSWRVLKFQPYFTSTASNCGYTWWSHDIGGHCFGRHDDEMYVRWVQLGVFSPIMRLHSSNDPLSGKEPWNYGWEAEMTAERYLRLRHELIPYLYSMNYRTHKFGRALCEPLYYDNPECEGAYKCRNGYMFGSELLVCPVTSKINKKTRRAETRVWLPKGRWTDVFTGKIYRGSKTVRIHSELNTMPVFAREGAIIPLSLDEGNSCKNPTVLKFKVYRGNGSFSLYEDDGETNGFKDGDFSITELSVSETENGIKLTLCGGKEKDYLPLKRQYVFEFSDIVSAESVRVMSGGEKLDCSVTDAGGRVTVSLPPMEISAPIEAELYGVTVLKNKPKREAVREAMTKFNGINNLKKRRYLILEKAKDDAALLSDVRILVNSALRSELLGGGGDLDYTL
;
A
#
# COMPACT_ATOMS: atom_id res chain seq x y z
N MET A 1 5.54 -26.68 -2.11
CA MET A 1 5.97 -28.01 -1.64
C MET A 1 7.05 -27.81 -0.58
N HIS A 2 7.01 -28.58 0.49
CA HIS A 2 7.97 -28.45 1.59
C HIS A 2 8.52 -29.82 1.94
N PRO A 3 9.62 -30.27 1.37
CA PRO A 3 10.22 -31.55 1.68
C PRO A 3 10.94 -31.51 3.01
N ALA A 4 10.21 -31.14 4.05
CA ALA A 4 10.72 -30.88 5.40
C ALA A 4 11.51 -32.02 6.04
N LEU A 5 11.14 -33.23 5.68
CA LEU A 5 11.71 -34.45 6.22
C LEU A 5 12.38 -35.28 5.12
N GLY A 6 12.75 -34.65 4.02
CA GLY A 6 13.20 -35.32 2.82
C GLY A 6 12.05 -35.82 1.94
N ILE A 7 12.32 -36.73 1.02
CA ILE A 7 11.35 -37.28 0.07
C ILE A 7 10.94 -38.67 0.53
N ARG A 8 9.62 -38.88 0.69
CA ARG A 8 9.06 -40.13 1.21
C ARG A 8 8.52 -41.02 0.07
N SER A 9 8.46 -42.33 0.32
CA SER A 9 8.06 -43.33 -0.68
C SER A 9 6.63 -43.19 -1.20
N PHE A 10 5.79 -42.41 -0.57
CA PHE A 10 4.42 -42.13 -1.03
C PHE A 10 4.30 -40.87 -1.91
N GLU A 11 5.38 -40.11 -2.08
CA GLU A 11 5.38 -38.91 -2.92
C GLU A 11 5.61 -39.26 -4.39
N ASN A 12 4.93 -38.53 -5.26
CA ASN A 12 4.96 -38.80 -6.72
C ASN A 12 6.37 -38.76 -7.33
N CYS A 13 7.26 -37.91 -6.77
CA CYS A 13 8.62 -37.79 -7.24
C CYS A 13 9.59 -38.83 -6.67
N TYR A 14 9.15 -39.68 -5.72
CA TYR A 14 10.04 -40.55 -4.95
C TYR A 14 10.87 -41.51 -5.84
N ASP A 15 10.26 -42.23 -6.77
CA ASP A 15 10.94 -43.22 -7.60
C ASP A 15 12.05 -42.57 -8.43
N ALA A 16 11.78 -41.42 -9.02
CA ALA A 16 12.77 -40.65 -9.77
C ALA A 16 13.91 -40.17 -8.86
N ALA A 17 13.55 -39.61 -7.73
CA ALA A 17 14.51 -39.08 -6.73
C ALA A 17 15.39 -40.22 -6.15
N ALA A 18 14.80 -41.40 -5.83
CA ALA A 18 15.55 -42.53 -5.31
C ALA A 18 16.61 -43.01 -6.32
N ARG A 19 16.23 -43.18 -7.59
CA ARG A 19 17.19 -43.56 -8.63
C ARG A 19 18.31 -42.56 -8.79
N THR A 20 18.01 -41.26 -8.79
CA THR A 20 19.02 -40.20 -8.88
C THR A 20 19.94 -40.22 -7.68
N MET A 21 19.42 -40.49 -6.48
CA MET A 21 20.22 -40.67 -5.26
C MET A 21 20.97 -42.01 -5.21
N GLY A 22 20.77 -42.90 -6.16
CA GLY A 22 21.38 -44.24 -6.22
C GLY A 22 20.78 -45.21 -5.20
N LEU A 23 19.53 -45.02 -4.84
CA LEU A 23 18.73 -45.90 -3.99
C LEU A 23 17.82 -46.79 -4.85
N ASP A 24 17.54 -47.98 -4.39
CA ASP A 24 16.52 -48.83 -5.01
C ASP A 24 15.12 -48.36 -4.56
N PRO A 25 14.25 -47.92 -5.49
CA PRO A 25 12.90 -47.48 -5.13
C PRO A 25 12.08 -48.60 -4.45
N ALA A 26 12.35 -49.88 -4.75
CA ALA A 26 11.64 -51.00 -4.17
C ALA A 26 11.87 -51.12 -2.63
N GLU A 27 12.99 -50.63 -2.13
CA GLU A 27 13.31 -50.63 -0.70
C GLU A 27 12.51 -49.58 0.09
N LYS A 28 11.87 -48.63 -0.61
CA LYS A 28 11.05 -47.55 0.01
C LYS A 28 11.75 -46.79 1.13
N LYS A 29 13.10 -46.74 1.10
CA LYS A 29 13.88 -45.98 2.08
C LYS A 29 13.65 -44.48 1.89
N PRO A 30 13.37 -43.71 2.97
CA PRO A 30 13.22 -42.28 2.85
C PRO A 30 14.53 -41.63 2.39
N ILE A 31 14.42 -40.61 1.54
CA ILE A 31 15.54 -39.76 1.17
C ILE A 31 15.54 -38.62 2.19
N GLU A 32 16.57 -38.60 3.05
CA GLU A 32 16.66 -37.59 4.10
C GLU A 32 16.98 -36.21 3.52
N PHE A 33 16.39 -35.18 4.12
CA PHE A 33 16.65 -33.79 3.73
C PHE A 33 18.10 -33.40 4.12
N ASP A 34 18.89 -33.04 3.16
CA ASP A 34 20.26 -32.55 3.38
C ASP A 34 20.63 -31.42 2.41
N ILE A 35 20.40 -30.19 2.83
CA ILE A 35 20.71 -28.99 2.03
C ILE A 35 22.22 -28.75 1.87
N THR A 36 23.06 -29.57 2.48
CA THR A 36 24.53 -29.52 2.37
C THR A 36 25.10 -30.54 1.38
N ASP A 37 24.25 -31.46 0.92
CA ASP A 37 24.60 -32.46 -0.10
C ASP A 37 24.18 -31.99 -1.50
N THR A 38 25.16 -31.72 -2.35
CA THR A 38 24.93 -31.27 -3.73
C THR A 38 24.10 -32.26 -4.53
N ARG A 39 24.26 -33.57 -4.30
CA ARG A 39 23.48 -34.59 -4.98
C ARG A 39 22.01 -34.52 -4.58
N PHE A 40 21.75 -34.34 -3.29
CA PHE A 40 20.39 -34.11 -2.80
C PHE A 40 19.79 -32.84 -3.39
N ILE A 41 20.53 -31.73 -3.40
CA ILE A 41 20.06 -30.43 -3.93
C ILE A 41 19.62 -30.58 -5.39
N ASN A 42 20.47 -31.16 -6.25
CA ASN A 42 20.14 -31.37 -7.65
C ASN A 42 18.91 -32.27 -7.81
N THR A 43 18.89 -33.41 -7.11
CA THR A 43 17.74 -34.32 -7.13
C THR A 43 16.44 -33.62 -6.68
N TYR A 44 16.52 -32.81 -5.65
CA TYR A 44 15.39 -32.07 -5.09
C TYR A 44 14.80 -31.09 -6.10
N PHE A 45 15.63 -30.33 -6.82
CA PHE A 45 15.13 -29.43 -7.86
C PHE A 45 14.63 -30.20 -9.09
N ASP A 46 15.40 -31.12 -9.60
CA ASP A 46 15.08 -31.84 -10.85
C ASP A 46 13.81 -32.68 -10.74
N THR A 47 13.53 -33.28 -9.58
CA THR A 47 12.42 -34.21 -9.42
C THR A 47 11.22 -33.64 -8.68
N ALA A 48 11.43 -32.70 -7.76
CA ALA A 48 10.35 -32.18 -6.90
C ALA A 48 9.94 -30.73 -7.22
N HIS A 49 10.63 -30.02 -8.10
CA HIS A 49 10.33 -28.62 -8.45
C HIS A 49 10.18 -28.38 -9.95
N HIS A 50 11.17 -28.70 -10.75
CA HIS A 50 11.17 -28.39 -12.18
C HIS A 50 9.95 -28.93 -12.93
N PRO A 51 9.43 -30.18 -12.68
CA PRO A 51 8.23 -30.66 -13.35
C PRO A 51 6.99 -29.79 -13.08
N TYR A 52 6.83 -29.28 -11.84
CA TYR A 52 5.71 -28.41 -11.52
C TYR A 52 5.88 -26.98 -12.06
N GLU A 53 7.12 -26.53 -12.26
CA GLU A 53 7.38 -25.26 -12.92
C GLU A 53 7.03 -25.33 -14.41
N GLU A 54 7.25 -26.48 -15.05
CA GLU A 54 6.80 -26.75 -16.42
C GLU A 54 5.26 -26.78 -16.52
N GLU A 55 4.58 -27.22 -15.46
CA GLU A 55 3.11 -27.21 -15.34
C GLU A 55 2.54 -25.84 -15.00
N GLY A 56 3.37 -24.81 -14.67
CA GLY A 56 2.94 -23.43 -14.48
C GLY A 56 3.16 -22.83 -13.09
N VAL A 57 4.00 -23.43 -12.24
CA VAL A 57 4.38 -22.81 -10.96
C VAL A 57 5.38 -21.67 -11.21
N ASP A 58 4.98 -20.44 -10.87
CA ASP A 58 5.81 -19.24 -11.07
C ASP A 58 6.83 -19.00 -9.96
N PHE A 59 6.50 -19.34 -8.72
CA PHE A 59 7.41 -19.21 -7.58
C PHE A 59 7.06 -20.18 -6.44
N TRP A 60 8.00 -20.37 -5.51
CA TRP A 60 7.89 -21.28 -4.39
C TRP A 60 7.70 -20.55 -3.07
N TRP A 61 6.81 -21.10 -2.23
CA TRP A 61 6.65 -20.65 -0.85
C TRP A 61 7.40 -21.59 0.09
N ILE A 62 8.39 -21.04 0.80
CA ILE A 62 9.28 -21.78 1.69
C ILE A 62 9.01 -21.35 3.13
N ASP A 63 8.70 -22.31 4.00
CA ASP A 63 8.37 -22.06 5.39
C ASP A 63 9.35 -22.79 6.34
N TRP A 64 8.89 -23.30 7.46
CA TRP A 64 9.71 -23.84 8.56
C TRP A 64 10.03 -25.35 8.45
N GLN A 65 9.47 -26.08 7.52
CA GLN A 65 9.44 -27.55 7.47
C GLN A 65 10.83 -28.20 7.37
N GLN A 66 11.84 -27.50 6.86
CA GLN A 66 13.24 -28.00 6.72
C GLN A 66 13.96 -28.13 8.06
N GLY A 67 13.31 -27.81 9.18
CA GLY A 67 13.94 -27.84 10.50
C GLY A 67 14.90 -26.68 10.76
N LYS A 68 15.65 -26.77 11.86
CA LYS A 68 16.54 -25.69 12.35
C LYS A 68 18.03 -26.04 12.28
N LYS A 69 18.38 -27.25 11.86
CA LYS A 69 19.77 -27.73 11.85
C LYS A 69 20.11 -28.34 10.51
N SER A 70 21.30 -28.05 10.03
CA SER A 70 21.94 -28.72 8.89
C SER A 70 23.13 -29.53 9.39
N LYS A 71 23.71 -30.37 8.53
CA LYS A 71 24.98 -31.07 8.84
C LYS A 71 26.16 -30.12 8.93
N LEU A 72 26.06 -28.93 8.35
CA LEU A 72 27.10 -27.90 8.45
C LEU A 72 26.81 -27.00 9.67
N PRO A 73 27.68 -27.01 10.70
CA PRO A 73 27.50 -26.19 11.89
C PRO A 73 27.36 -24.70 11.56
N GLY A 74 26.36 -24.05 12.16
CA GLY A 74 26.10 -22.61 11.96
C GLY A 74 25.33 -22.25 10.69
N LEU A 75 25.05 -23.20 9.79
CA LEU A 75 24.22 -22.96 8.63
C LEU A 75 22.75 -23.24 8.96
N ASP A 76 21.90 -22.22 8.88
CA ASP A 76 20.45 -22.36 8.92
C ASP A 76 19.95 -22.97 7.60
N PRO A 77 19.21 -24.10 7.62
CA PRO A 77 18.69 -24.74 6.40
C PRO A 77 17.78 -23.80 5.58
N LEU A 78 16.99 -22.95 6.22
CA LEU A 78 16.11 -22.02 5.54
C LEU A 78 16.89 -20.95 4.77
N TRP A 79 18.00 -20.47 5.35
CA TRP A 79 18.87 -19.52 4.66
C TRP A 79 19.47 -20.14 3.39
N ALA A 80 19.93 -21.38 3.48
CA ALA A 80 20.47 -22.12 2.33
C ALA A 80 19.38 -22.39 1.28
N LEU A 81 18.17 -22.80 1.70
CA LEU A 81 17.03 -22.98 0.78
C LEU A 81 16.69 -21.70 0.03
N ASN A 82 16.65 -20.55 0.73
CA ASN A 82 16.40 -19.27 0.07
C ASN A 82 17.43 -18.99 -1.02
N HIS A 83 18.71 -19.26 -0.71
CA HIS A 83 19.79 -19.07 -1.67
C HIS A 83 19.63 -19.98 -2.90
N TYR A 84 19.46 -21.28 -2.68
CA TYR A 84 19.34 -22.24 -3.79
C TYR A 84 18.08 -22.04 -4.62
N HIS A 85 16.92 -21.87 -4.01
CA HIS A 85 15.69 -21.61 -4.75
C HIS A 85 15.76 -20.32 -5.56
N TYR A 86 16.36 -19.26 -5.01
CA TYR A 86 16.51 -18.01 -5.73
C TYR A 86 17.44 -18.16 -6.95
N LEU A 87 18.57 -18.86 -6.79
CA LEU A 87 19.50 -19.08 -7.88
C LEU A 87 18.93 -20.04 -8.94
N ASP A 88 18.29 -21.12 -8.52
CA ASP A 88 17.67 -22.07 -9.44
C ASP A 88 16.61 -21.40 -10.33
N ARG A 89 15.81 -20.49 -9.78
CA ARG A 89 14.82 -19.73 -10.55
C ARG A 89 15.42 -18.85 -11.67
N GLN A 90 16.71 -18.50 -11.60
CA GLN A 90 17.39 -17.73 -12.66
C GLN A 90 17.51 -18.51 -13.98
N ARG A 91 17.47 -19.86 -13.96
CA ARG A 91 17.54 -20.70 -15.16
C ARG A 91 16.41 -20.44 -16.16
N SER A 92 15.27 -19.96 -15.69
CA SER A 92 14.12 -19.63 -16.54
C SER A 92 14.29 -18.35 -17.37
N GLY A 93 15.36 -17.57 -17.18
CA GLY A 93 15.55 -16.25 -17.78
C GLY A 93 14.69 -15.16 -17.16
N LYS A 94 13.72 -15.51 -16.29
CA LYS A 94 12.88 -14.57 -15.55
C LYS A 94 13.58 -14.06 -14.30
N ARG A 95 13.05 -12.99 -13.71
CA ARG A 95 13.47 -12.50 -12.40
C ARG A 95 13.21 -13.56 -11.34
N PRO A 96 14.21 -13.94 -10.56
CA PRO A 96 13.99 -14.94 -9.53
C PRO A 96 13.11 -14.38 -8.42
N LEU A 97 12.14 -15.16 -8.01
CA LEU A 97 11.18 -14.83 -6.95
C LEU A 97 10.92 -16.05 -6.08
N ILE A 98 10.95 -15.85 -4.76
CA ILE A 98 10.50 -16.82 -3.76
C ILE A 98 9.62 -16.09 -2.74
N LEU A 99 8.76 -16.81 -2.03
CA LEU A 99 8.09 -16.32 -0.83
C LEU A 99 8.61 -17.14 0.35
N SER A 100 9.44 -16.54 1.21
CA SER A 100 10.09 -17.28 2.28
C SER A 100 9.96 -16.62 3.63
N ARG A 101 9.83 -17.45 4.67
CA ARG A 101 9.94 -16.99 6.06
C ARG A 101 11.30 -16.33 6.29
N TYR A 102 11.34 -15.35 7.20
CA TYR A 102 12.58 -14.69 7.60
C TYR A 102 13.60 -15.68 8.17
N ALA A 103 14.77 -15.75 7.56
CA ALA A 103 15.87 -16.67 7.90
C ALA A 103 17.08 -15.97 8.53
N GLY A 104 16.93 -14.78 9.07
CA GLY A 104 18.02 -13.99 9.65
C GLY A 104 18.52 -12.84 8.78
N ILE A 105 19.60 -12.21 9.21
CA ILE A 105 20.21 -11.08 8.50
C ILE A 105 20.70 -11.56 7.12
N GLY A 106 20.38 -10.76 6.08
CA GLY A 106 20.70 -11.11 4.70
C GLY A 106 19.53 -11.73 3.92
N SER A 107 18.42 -12.14 4.56
CA SER A 107 17.24 -12.68 3.87
C SER A 107 16.65 -11.76 2.80
N HIS A 108 16.82 -10.44 2.94
CA HIS A 108 16.38 -9.45 1.97
C HIS A 108 17.01 -9.60 0.58
N ARG A 109 18.10 -10.38 0.45
CA ARG A 109 18.72 -10.71 -0.83
C ARG A 109 17.86 -11.61 -1.70
N TYR A 110 16.90 -12.30 -1.09
CA TYR A 110 16.06 -13.30 -1.73
C TYR A 110 14.59 -12.94 -1.54
N PRO A 111 14.08 -11.95 -2.31
CA PRO A 111 12.69 -11.55 -2.21
C PRO A 111 11.75 -12.67 -2.69
N LEU A 112 10.57 -12.81 -2.10
CA LEU A 112 10.00 -11.98 -1.05
C LEU A 112 10.06 -12.67 0.32
N GLY A 113 9.94 -11.88 1.38
CA GLY A 113 9.82 -12.43 2.71
C GLY A 113 8.39 -12.45 3.27
N PHE A 114 8.19 -13.16 4.40
CA PHE A 114 7.00 -13.01 5.24
C PHE A 114 7.32 -13.23 6.72
N SER A 115 6.45 -12.70 7.60
CA SER A 115 6.70 -12.68 9.05
C SER A 115 6.44 -14.01 9.75
N GLY A 116 5.76 -14.96 9.08
CA GLY A 116 5.20 -16.14 9.72
C GLY A 116 3.85 -15.86 10.38
N ASP A 117 3.35 -16.85 11.12
CA ASP A 117 1.99 -16.89 11.65
C ASP A 117 1.71 -15.77 12.63
N THR A 118 0.58 -15.12 12.48
CA THR A 118 0.11 -14.05 13.37
C THR A 118 -1.27 -14.37 13.96
N PHE A 119 -1.53 -13.91 15.18
CA PHE A 119 -2.83 -14.11 15.80
C PHE A 119 -3.85 -13.07 15.33
N MET A 120 -5.10 -13.48 15.10
CA MET A 120 -6.22 -12.61 14.85
C MET A 120 -6.56 -11.78 16.11
N SER A 121 -5.88 -10.65 16.29
CA SER A 121 -6.10 -9.78 17.45
C SER A 121 -5.75 -8.32 17.18
N TRP A 122 -6.48 -7.42 17.82
CA TRP A 122 -6.19 -5.98 17.82
C TRP A 122 -4.78 -5.65 18.32
N ARG A 123 -4.24 -6.46 19.24
CA ARG A 123 -2.88 -6.29 19.73
C ARG A 123 -1.85 -6.54 18.64
N VAL A 124 -2.03 -7.58 17.85
CA VAL A 124 -1.13 -7.90 16.73
C VAL A 124 -1.30 -6.88 15.62
N LEU A 125 -2.52 -6.52 15.25
CA LEU A 125 -2.77 -5.45 14.28
C LEU A 125 -2.07 -4.14 14.67
N LYS A 126 -2.12 -3.76 15.95
CA LYS A 126 -1.47 -2.55 16.45
C LYS A 126 0.05 -2.56 16.31
N PHE A 127 0.66 -3.72 16.32
CA PHE A 127 2.11 -3.89 16.16
C PHE A 127 2.55 -3.81 14.69
N GLN A 128 1.69 -4.22 13.75
CA GLN A 128 2.07 -4.39 12.34
C GLN A 128 2.59 -3.10 11.65
N PRO A 129 2.01 -1.90 11.80
CA PRO A 129 2.56 -0.70 11.16
C PRO A 129 3.99 -0.39 11.59
N TYR A 130 4.27 -0.50 12.89
CA TYR A 130 5.61 -0.32 13.45
C TYR A 130 6.58 -1.36 12.92
N PHE A 131 6.18 -2.63 12.95
CA PHE A 131 7.00 -3.73 12.45
C PHE A 131 7.31 -3.57 10.96
N THR A 132 6.29 -3.23 10.15
CA THR A 132 6.42 -3.04 8.70
C THR A 132 7.43 -1.93 8.36
N SER A 133 7.32 -0.78 8.99
CA SER A 133 8.23 0.33 8.71
C SER A 133 9.65 0.08 9.24
N THR A 134 9.79 -0.47 10.45
CA THR A 134 11.11 -0.69 11.05
C THR A 134 11.89 -1.87 10.45
N ALA A 135 11.24 -2.80 9.74
CA ALA A 135 11.91 -3.83 8.94
C ALA A 135 12.88 -3.21 7.91
N SER A 136 12.59 -2.00 7.43
CA SER A 136 13.45 -1.23 6.54
C SER A 136 14.82 -0.90 7.13
N ASN A 137 14.94 -0.80 8.47
CA ASN A 137 16.21 -0.52 9.16
C ASN A 137 17.27 -1.62 8.93
N CYS A 138 16.85 -2.83 8.57
CA CYS A 138 17.74 -3.94 8.25
C CYS A 138 17.66 -4.36 6.78
N GLY A 139 17.15 -3.48 5.90
CA GLY A 139 17.04 -3.73 4.47
C GLY A 139 15.92 -4.68 4.07
N TYR A 140 15.09 -5.13 5.00
CA TYR A 140 13.98 -6.06 4.73
C TYR A 140 12.75 -5.28 4.29
N THR A 141 12.74 -4.89 3.01
CA THR A 141 11.81 -3.88 2.46
C THR A 141 10.58 -4.50 1.79
N TRP A 142 10.72 -5.66 1.15
CA TRP A 142 9.64 -6.35 0.44
C TRP A 142 9.27 -7.63 1.17
N TRP A 143 8.23 -7.57 1.98
CA TRP A 143 7.76 -8.68 2.78
C TRP A 143 6.26 -8.59 3.07
N SER A 144 5.69 -9.70 3.50
CA SER A 144 4.27 -9.88 3.78
C SER A 144 4.05 -10.20 5.25
N HIS A 145 2.99 -9.66 5.84
CA HIS A 145 2.39 -10.21 7.05
C HIS A 145 1.08 -10.92 6.71
N ASP A 146 0.52 -11.67 7.67
CA ASP A 146 -0.75 -12.36 7.50
C ASP A 146 -1.89 -11.35 7.63
N ILE A 147 -2.39 -10.84 6.50
CA ILE A 147 -3.46 -9.84 6.50
C ILE A 147 -4.76 -10.50 6.93
N GLY A 148 -5.33 -9.99 8.02
CA GLY A 148 -6.46 -10.56 8.73
C GLY A 148 -6.08 -11.44 9.93
N GLY A 149 -4.81 -11.83 10.04
CA GLY A 149 -4.29 -12.76 11.05
C GLY A 149 -4.46 -14.22 10.65
N HIS A 150 -3.45 -15.05 10.93
CA HIS A 150 -3.41 -16.45 10.50
C HIS A 150 -4.34 -17.35 11.33
N CYS A 151 -4.23 -17.32 12.65
CA CYS A 151 -4.90 -18.27 13.53
C CYS A 151 -5.31 -17.64 14.88
N PHE A 152 -6.05 -18.39 15.67
CA PHE A 152 -6.57 -18.00 16.98
C PHE A 152 -7.26 -16.63 16.98
N GLY A 153 -8.29 -16.47 17.73
CA GLY A 153 -9.01 -15.20 17.81
C GLY A 153 -10.49 -15.37 17.54
N ARG A 154 -11.12 -14.30 17.11
CA ARG A 154 -12.56 -14.28 16.85
C ARG A 154 -12.81 -13.58 15.54
N HIS A 155 -13.87 -13.97 14.86
CA HIS A 155 -14.42 -13.24 13.74
C HIS A 155 -14.80 -11.82 14.21
N ASP A 156 -14.22 -10.78 13.57
CA ASP A 156 -14.41 -9.37 13.93
C ASP A 156 -14.30 -8.55 12.62
N ASP A 157 -15.44 -8.14 12.11
CA ASP A 157 -15.58 -7.42 10.84
C ASP A 157 -14.75 -6.13 10.80
N GLU A 158 -14.78 -5.38 11.91
CA GLU A 158 -14.00 -4.15 12.01
C GLU A 158 -12.50 -4.42 11.95
N MET A 159 -12.02 -5.41 12.71
CA MET A 159 -10.59 -5.78 12.72
C MET A 159 -10.14 -6.25 11.34
N TYR A 160 -10.96 -7.05 10.66
CA TYR A 160 -10.69 -7.51 9.30
C TYR A 160 -10.52 -6.34 8.34
N VAL A 161 -11.48 -5.41 8.31
CA VAL A 161 -11.41 -4.21 7.46
C VAL A 161 -10.15 -3.39 7.76
N ARG A 162 -9.84 -3.15 9.05
CA ARG A 162 -8.64 -2.39 9.42
C ARG A 162 -7.34 -3.08 8.98
N TRP A 163 -7.34 -4.41 8.99
CA TRP A 163 -6.20 -5.17 8.51
C TRP A 163 -6.08 -5.15 6.99
N VAL A 164 -7.18 -5.26 6.26
CA VAL A 164 -7.20 -5.08 4.79
C VAL A 164 -6.70 -3.67 4.42
N GLN A 165 -7.17 -2.64 5.11
CA GLN A 165 -6.73 -1.26 4.91
C GLN A 165 -5.21 -1.12 5.10
N LEU A 166 -4.64 -1.66 6.17
CA LEU A 166 -3.20 -1.73 6.38
C LEU A 166 -2.51 -2.52 5.26
N GLY A 167 -3.10 -3.64 4.85
CA GLY A 167 -2.55 -4.51 3.80
C GLY A 167 -2.37 -3.81 2.47
N VAL A 168 -3.33 -2.98 2.07
CA VAL A 168 -3.24 -2.19 0.83
C VAL A 168 -2.03 -1.26 0.82
N PHE A 169 -1.68 -0.72 1.97
CA PHE A 169 -0.52 0.15 2.16
C PHE A 169 0.67 -0.58 2.82
N SER A 170 0.80 -1.86 2.55
CA SER A 170 1.94 -2.71 2.94
C SER A 170 2.78 -3.10 1.71
N PRO A 171 4.01 -3.58 1.88
CA PRO A 171 4.81 -3.96 0.71
C PRO A 171 4.14 -5.05 -0.12
N ILE A 172 3.70 -6.14 0.50
CA ILE A 172 2.98 -7.24 -0.16
C ILE A 172 1.58 -7.38 0.42
N MET A 173 0.57 -7.38 -0.46
CA MET A 173 -0.82 -7.62 -0.10
C MET A 173 -1.14 -9.12 -0.23
N ARG A 174 -1.28 -9.81 0.91
CA ARG A 174 -1.60 -11.23 0.98
C ARG A 174 -2.57 -11.50 2.11
N LEU A 175 -3.81 -11.81 1.78
CA LEU A 175 -4.77 -12.37 2.75
C LEU A 175 -4.31 -13.78 3.13
N HIS A 176 -4.30 -14.10 4.42
CA HIS A 176 -3.86 -15.39 4.89
C HIS A 176 -4.62 -15.87 6.11
N SER A 177 -4.84 -17.19 6.17
CA SER A 177 -5.46 -17.87 7.31
C SER A 177 -4.92 -19.29 7.44
N SER A 178 -5.18 -19.94 8.57
CA SER A 178 -5.11 -21.39 8.67
C SER A 178 -6.14 -22.05 7.74
N ASN A 179 -6.01 -23.35 7.50
CA ASN A 179 -6.93 -24.14 6.69
C ASN A 179 -8.31 -24.39 7.36
N ASP A 180 -8.58 -23.71 8.47
CA ASP A 180 -9.87 -23.74 9.14
C ASP A 180 -10.90 -22.92 8.37
N PRO A 181 -12.04 -23.51 7.97
CA PRO A 181 -13.08 -22.81 7.20
C PRO A 181 -13.72 -21.64 7.94
N LEU A 182 -13.59 -21.57 9.27
CA LEU A 182 -14.12 -20.46 10.08
C LEU A 182 -13.16 -19.27 10.16
N SER A 183 -11.94 -19.42 9.65
CA SER A 183 -10.88 -18.40 9.68
C SER A 183 -10.62 -17.76 8.32
N GLY A 184 -11.42 -18.06 7.30
CA GLY A 184 -11.29 -17.51 5.94
C GLY A 184 -11.23 -15.99 5.91
N LYS A 185 -10.54 -15.44 4.91
CA LYS A 185 -10.33 -14.00 4.74
C LYS A 185 -10.96 -13.46 3.47
N GLU A 186 -11.77 -14.25 2.83
CA GLU A 186 -12.54 -13.85 1.66
C GLU A 186 -13.55 -12.77 2.08
N PRO A 187 -13.67 -11.66 1.34
CA PRO A 187 -14.55 -10.54 1.73
C PRO A 187 -15.99 -10.94 2.00
N TRP A 188 -16.54 -11.88 1.22
CA TRP A 188 -17.92 -12.38 1.36
C TRP A 188 -18.20 -13.22 2.61
N ASN A 189 -17.18 -13.59 3.38
CA ASN A 189 -17.33 -14.24 4.67
C ASN A 189 -17.61 -13.25 5.82
N TYR A 190 -17.62 -11.94 5.54
CA TYR A 190 -17.82 -10.87 6.50
C TYR A 190 -19.13 -10.15 6.25
N GLY A 191 -19.58 -9.36 7.24
CA GLY A 191 -20.79 -8.58 7.09
C GLY A 191 -20.71 -7.57 5.94
N TRP A 192 -21.84 -7.24 5.35
CA TRP A 192 -22.01 -6.40 4.16
C TRP A 192 -21.14 -5.12 4.15
N GLU A 193 -21.10 -4.37 5.25
CA GLU A 193 -20.31 -3.12 5.33
C GLU A 193 -18.80 -3.42 5.26
N ALA A 194 -18.37 -4.55 5.83
CA ALA A 194 -16.98 -4.99 5.80
C ALA A 194 -16.59 -5.48 4.40
N GLU A 195 -17.45 -6.27 3.77
CA GLU A 195 -17.27 -6.77 2.40
C GLU A 195 -17.08 -5.63 1.40
N MET A 196 -18.04 -4.69 1.34
CA MET A 196 -18.00 -3.54 0.44
C MET A 196 -16.78 -2.66 0.68
N THR A 197 -16.37 -2.50 1.94
CA THR A 197 -15.18 -1.74 2.28
C THR A 197 -13.91 -2.48 1.83
N ALA A 198 -13.81 -3.76 2.12
CA ALA A 198 -12.66 -4.58 1.72
C ALA A 198 -12.50 -4.60 0.19
N GLU A 199 -13.58 -4.82 -0.56
CA GLU A 199 -13.57 -4.80 -2.02
C GLU A 199 -13.02 -3.49 -2.57
N ARG A 200 -13.49 -2.34 -2.06
CA ARG A 200 -12.98 -1.03 -2.47
C ARG A 200 -11.48 -0.88 -2.24
N TYR A 201 -10.97 -1.36 -1.11
CA TYR A 201 -9.55 -1.28 -0.80
C TYR A 201 -8.71 -2.25 -1.63
N LEU A 202 -9.22 -3.45 -1.92
CA LEU A 202 -8.56 -4.42 -2.80
C LEU A 202 -8.44 -3.86 -4.24
N ARG A 203 -9.49 -3.22 -4.75
CA ARG A 203 -9.45 -2.52 -6.05
C ARG A 203 -8.43 -1.39 -6.03
N LEU A 204 -8.40 -0.57 -4.97
CA LEU A 204 -7.40 0.49 -4.82
C LEU A 204 -5.97 -0.08 -4.83
N ARG A 205 -5.73 -1.25 -4.20
CA ARG A 205 -4.42 -1.90 -4.25
C ARG A 205 -4.01 -2.22 -5.69
N HIS A 206 -4.96 -2.68 -6.50
CA HIS A 206 -4.71 -3.00 -7.90
C HIS A 206 -4.44 -1.71 -8.72
N GLU A 207 -5.24 -0.67 -8.52
CA GLU A 207 -5.02 0.64 -9.15
C GLU A 207 -3.62 1.21 -8.83
N LEU A 208 -3.09 0.96 -7.63
CA LEU A 208 -1.78 1.43 -7.17
C LEU A 208 -0.58 0.69 -7.80
N ILE A 209 -0.76 -0.34 -8.63
CA ILE A 209 0.36 -1.11 -9.20
C ILE A 209 1.44 -0.24 -9.86
N PRO A 210 1.11 0.76 -10.72
CA PRO A 210 2.13 1.63 -11.32
C PRO A 210 2.93 2.42 -10.29
N TYR A 211 2.28 2.87 -9.22
CA TYR A 211 2.94 3.53 -8.10
C TYR A 211 3.88 2.58 -7.35
N LEU A 212 3.38 1.40 -6.99
CA LEU A 212 4.14 0.37 -6.28
C LEU A 212 5.36 -0.08 -7.06
N TYR A 213 5.19 -0.26 -8.36
CA TYR A 213 6.26 -0.71 -9.24
C TYR A 213 7.36 0.34 -9.39
N SER A 214 6.99 1.60 -9.55
CA SER A 214 7.93 2.73 -9.53
C SER A 214 8.67 2.84 -8.19
N MET A 215 7.98 2.59 -7.06
CA MET A 215 8.61 2.59 -5.74
C MET A 215 9.53 1.36 -5.54
N ASN A 216 9.22 0.22 -6.17
CA ASN A 216 10.13 -0.92 -6.19
C ASN A 216 11.44 -0.59 -6.94
N TYR A 217 11.35 0.09 -8.09
CA TYR A 217 12.52 0.61 -8.78
C TYR A 217 13.31 1.59 -7.91
N ARG A 218 12.63 2.50 -7.19
CA ARG A 218 13.26 3.40 -6.22
C ARG A 218 14.03 2.62 -5.13
N THR A 219 13.46 1.52 -4.65
CA THR A 219 14.13 0.63 -3.69
C THR A 219 15.40 0.01 -4.29
N HIS A 220 15.29 -0.52 -5.50
CA HIS A 220 16.43 -1.11 -6.22
C HIS A 220 17.55 -0.09 -6.49
N LYS A 221 17.18 1.09 -6.98
CA LYS A 221 18.15 2.09 -7.45
C LYS A 221 18.80 2.88 -6.30
N PHE A 222 18.01 3.22 -5.28
CA PHE A 222 18.43 4.17 -4.23
C PHE A 222 18.43 3.59 -2.82
N GLY A 223 18.07 2.31 -2.65
CA GLY A 223 17.95 1.67 -1.34
C GLY A 223 16.82 2.22 -0.45
N ARG A 224 15.86 2.99 -1.03
CA ARG A 224 14.74 3.59 -0.31
C ARG A 224 13.56 2.62 -0.27
N ALA A 225 13.14 2.25 0.93
CA ALA A 225 12.04 1.29 1.10
C ALA A 225 10.69 1.85 0.68
N LEU A 226 9.73 0.96 0.37
CA LEU A 226 8.34 1.37 0.17
C LEU A 226 7.72 1.90 1.46
N CYS A 227 7.94 1.20 2.60
CA CYS A 227 7.45 1.61 3.91
C CYS A 227 8.62 2.11 4.75
N GLU A 228 8.78 3.43 4.88
CA GLU A 228 9.88 4.04 5.62
C GLU A 228 9.40 4.68 6.92
N PRO A 229 10.09 4.45 8.06
CA PRO A 229 9.83 5.21 9.28
C PRO A 229 9.95 6.72 9.03
N LEU A 230 9.10 7.52 9.67
CA LEU A 230 9.08 8.98 9.50
C LEU A 230 10.41 9.66 9.87
N TYR A 231 11.20 9.04 10.71
CA TYR A 231 12.50 9.58 11.12
C TYR A 231 13.61 9.47 10.05
N TYR A 232 13.40 8.76 8.93
CA TYR A 232 14.37 8.73 7.84
C TYR A 232 14.60 10.12 7.23
N ASP A 233 13.51 10.84 6.97
CA ASP A 233 13.59 12.19 6.42
C ASP A 233 13.45 13.28 7.51
N ASN A 234 13.20 12.89 8.79
CA ASN A 234 13.00 13.81 9.90
C ASN A 234 13.75 13.33 11.17
N PRO A 235 15.08 13.07 11.10
CA PRO A 235 15.83 12.48 12.20
C PRO A 235 15.90 13.34 13.46
N GLU A 236 15.80 14.67 13.33
CA GLU A 236 15.83 15.61 14.44
C GLU A 236 14.45 15.86 15.11
N CYS A 237 13.40 15.24 14.57
CA CYS A 237 12.04 15.47 15.04
C CYS A 237 11.56 14.35 15.97
N GLU A 238 11.43 14.64 17.25
CA GLU A 238 10.92 13.67 18.25
C GLU A 238 9.55 13.09 17.88
N GLY A 239 8.69 13.90 17.23
CA GLY A 239 7.38 13.48 16.75
C GLY A 239 7.44 12.30 15.75
N ALA A 240 8.49 12.26 14.92
CA ALA A 240 8.71 11.19 13.97
C ALA A 240 8.96 9.83 14.66
N TYR A 241 9.70 9.83 15.77
CA TYR A 241 9.96 8.62 16.57
C TYR A 241 8.75 8.21 17.42
N LYS A 242 7.95 9.17 17.88
CA LYS A 242 6.74 8.91 18.67
C LYS A 242 5.57 8.37 17.85
N CYS A 243 5.51 8.68 16.55
CA CYS A 243 4.45 8.23 15.63
C CYS A 243 4.75 6.82 15.08
N ARG A 244 4.82 5.82 15.98
CA ARG A 244 5.24 4.45 15.64
C ARG A 244 4.36 3.74 14.62
N ASN A 245 3.08 4.11 14.51
CA ASN A 245 2.15 3.55 13.54
C ASN A 245 2.06 4.35 12.23
N GLY A 246 2.83 5.45 12.10
CA GLY A 246 2.93 6.24 10.88
C GLY A 246 4.20 5.93 10.11
N TYR A 247 4.09 5.88 8.77
CA TYR A 247 5.21 5.66 7.87
C TYR A 247 4.98 6.34 6.52
N MET A 248 6.07 6.66 5.82
CA MET A 248 5.99 7.01 4.41
C MET A 248 5.73 5.75 3.59
N PHE A 249 4.76 5.80 2.70
CA PHE A 249 4.48 4.78 1.71
C PHE A 249 4.92 5.29 0.34
N GLY A 250 6.13 4.92 -0.06
CA GLY A 250 6.84 5.51 -1.18
C GLY A 250 7.25 6.95 -0.90
N SER A 251 7.29 7.77 -1.96
CA SER A 251 7.71 9.18 -1.88
C SER A 251 6.53 10.15 -1.64
N GLU A 252 5.30 9.74 -1.96
CA GLU A 252 4.17 10.64 -2.09
C GLU A 252 3.17 10.59 -0.93
N LEU A 253 3.10 9.46 -0.22
CA LEU A 253 2.05 9.20 0.76
C LEU A 253 2.60 8.99 2.17
N LEU A 254 1.95 9.58 3.16
CA LEU A 254 2.10 9.26 4.58
C LEU A 254 0.88 8.44 5.02
N VAL A 255 1.13 7.27 5.57
CA VAL A 255 0.08 6.33 5.99
C VAL A 255 0.13 6.12 7.50
N CYS A 256 -1.03 6.17 8.15
CA CYS A 256 -1.15 5.93 9.57
C CYS A 256 -2.36 5.04 9.86
N PRO A 257 -2.20 3.71 9.81
CA PRO A 257 -3.30 2.76 9.92
C PRO A 257 -4.09 2.90 11.21
N VAL A 258 -5.40 2.68 11.11
CA VAL A 258 -6.28 2.60 12.28
C VAL A 258 -6.08 1.26 12.96
N THR A 259 -5.59 1.28 14.19
CA THR A 259 -5.28 0.08 14.99
C THR A 259 -6.05 0.03 16.31
N SER A 260 -7.10 0.82 16.43
CA SER A 260 -8.01 0.88 17.57
C SER A 260 -9.45 0.73 17.13
N LYS A 261 -10.28 0.20 18.01
CA LYS A 261 -11.70 0.02 17.74
C LYS A 261 -12.45 1.34 17.60
N ILE A 262 -13.49 1.31 16.78
CA ILE A 262 -14.45 2.39 16.67
C ILE A 262 -15.11 2.65 18.04
N ASN A 263 -15.15 3.92 18.41
CA ASN A 263 -15.95 4.36 19.54
C ASN A 263 -17.44 4.22 19.20
N LYS A 264 -18.17 3.42 19.95
CA LYS A 264 -19.59 3.12 19.70
C LYS A 264 -20.50 4.36 19.69
N LYS A 265 -20.09 5.46 20.36
CA LYS A 265 -20.88 6.71 20.42
C LYS A 265 -20.60 7.61 19.22
N THR A 266 -19.34 7.80 18.85
CA THR A 266 -18.97 8.64 17.70
C THR A 266 -19.02 7.88 16.38
N ARG A 267 -19.04 6.54 16.42
CA ARG A 267 -18.91 5.64 15.26
C ARG A 267 -17.61 5.86 14.47
N ARG A 268 -16.58 6.36 15.12
CA ARG A 268 -15.26 6.63 14.55
C ARG A 268 -14.14 6.13 15.45
N ALA A 269 -13.06 5.71 14.83
CA ALA A 269 -11.81 5.37 15.52
C ALA A 269 -10.88 6.58 15.55
N GLU A 270 -10.21 6.82 16.67
CA GLU A 270 -9.22 7.89 16.81
C GLU A 270 -7.82 7.36 16.48
N THR A 271 -7.09 8.06 15.64
CA THR A 271 -5.68 7.81 15.32
C THR A 271 -4.87 9.09 15.50
N ARG A 272 -3.73 9.01 16.19
CA ARG A 272 -2.80 10.12 16.33
C ARG A 272 -1.74 10.02 15.25
N VAL A 273 -1.56 11.10 14.51
CA VAL A 273 -0.64 11.19 13.38
C VAL A 273 0.28 12.38 13.60
N TRP A 274 1.58 12.17 13.55
CA TRP A 274 2.53 13.28 13.41
C TRP A 274 2.76 13.54 11.92
N LEU A 275 2.48 14.76 11.48
CA LEU A 275 2.68 15.19 10.10
C LEU A 275 3.99 15.99 10.01
N PRO A 276 4.93 15.61 9.13
CA PRO A 276 6.12 16.41 8.83
C PRO A 276 5.78 17.82 8.34
N LYS A 277 6.77 18.71 8.27
CA LYS A 277 6.59 20.07 7.72
C LYS A 277 5.97 20.01 6.31
N GLY A 278 5.10 20.97 5.98
CA GLY A 278 4.44 21.09 4.70
C GLY A 278 2.92 20.98 4.80
N ARG A 279 2.26 20.99 3.65
CA ARG A 279 0.82 20.81 3.50
C ARG A 279 0.52 19.34 3.18
N TRP A 280 -0.47 18.77 3.83
CA TRP A 280 -0.88 17.38 3.70
C TRP A 280 -2.37 17.29 3.42
N THR A 281 -2.76 16.58 2.37
CA THR A 281 -4.17 16.38 2.02
C THR A 281 -4.56 14.93 2.29
N ASP A 282 -5.57 14.71 3.11
CA ASP A 282 -6.14 13.38 3.35
C ASP A 282 -6.80 12.86 2.07
N VAL A 283 -6.29 11.75 1.57
CA VAL A 283 -6.66 11.17 0.27
C VAL A 283 -8.12 10.73 0.21
N PHE A 284 -8.70 10.31 1.35
CA PHE A 284 -10.07 9.81 1.42
C PHE A 284 -11.11 10.89 1.72
N THR A 285 -10.74 11.90 2.47
CA THR A 285 -11.68 12.94 2.94
C THR A 285 -11.47 14.29 2.27
N GLY A 286 -10.34 14.51 1.60
CA GLY A 286 -9.95 15.79 1.02
C GLY A 286 -9.54 16.85 2.06
N LYS A 287 -9.53 16.52 3.36
CA LYS A 287 -9.16 17.48 4.40
C LYS A 287 -7.69 17.84 4.31
N ILE A 288 -7.42 19.16 4.46
CA ILE A 288 -6.07 19.71 4.35
C ILE A 288 -5.53 20.01 5.74
N TYR A 289 -4.27 19.64 5.99
CA TYR A 289 -3.57 19.81 7.25
C TYR A 289 -2.22 20.50 7.04
N ARG A 290 -1.86 21.39 7.97
CA ARG A 290 -0.48 21.88 8.09
C ARG A 290 0.31 20.91 8.96
N GLY A 291 1.52 20.59 8.54
CA GLY A 291 2.43 19.70 9.25
C GLY A 291 3.17 20.38 10.42
N SER A 292 4.30 19.80 10.80
CA SER A 292 5.13 20.10 11.98
C SER A 292 4.40 19.89 13.31
N LYS A 293 3.40 19.03 13.35
CA LYS A 293 2.59 18.76 14.56
C LYS A 293 1.91 17.41 14.56
N THR A 294 1.46 17.00 15.75
CA THR A 294 0.62 15.82 15.91
C THR A 294 -0.86 16.21 15.85
N VAL A 295 -1.60 15.56 14.97
CA VAL A 295 -3.05 15.73 14.83
C VAL A 295 -3.80 14.46 15.25
N ARG A 296 -5.07 14.58 15.64
CA ARG A 296 -5.97 13.47 15.90
C ARG A 296 -6.95 13.35 14.74
N ILE A 297 -6.95 12.19 14.11
CA ILE A 297 -7.83 11.87 13.00
C ILE A 297 -8.92 10.92 13.48
N HIS A 298 -10.15 11.17 13.09
CA HIS A 298 -11.32 10.35 13.41
C HIS A 298 -11.86 9.71 12.13
N SER A 299 -11.65 8.40 11.99
CA SER A 299 -11.97 7.64 10.80
C SER A 299 -13.21 6.78 10.98
N GLU A 300 -14.09 6.78 10.00
CA GLU A 300 -15.18 5.81 9.85
C GLU A 300 -14.62 4.46 9.42
N LEU A 301 -15.45 3.42 9.33
CA LEU A 301 -14.97 2.08 8.95
C LEU A 301 -14.35 2.08 7.54
N ASN A 302 -14.94 2.81 6.62
CA ASN A 302 -14.53 2.87 5.21
C ASN A 302 -13.37 3.84 4.92
N THR A 303 -12.77 4.47 5.93
CA THR A 303 -11.64 5.39 5.78
C THR A 303 -10.51 5.09 6.76
N MET A 304 -9.30 5.48 6.40
CA MET A 304 -8.12 5.48 7.26
C MET A 304 -7.24 6.70 6.93
N PRO A 305 -6.40 7.16 7.85
CA PRO A 305 -5.51 8.28 7.60
C PRO A 305 -4.44 7.92 6.55
N VAL A 306 -4.56 8.49 5.36
CA VAL A 306 -3.57 8.48 4.29
C VAL A 306 -3.48 9.89 3.74
N PHE A 307 -2.29 10.45 3.75
CA PHE A 307 -2.05 11.83 3.37
C PHE A 307 -1.11 11.93 2.19
N ALA A 308 -1.52 12.64 1.16
CA ALA A 308 -0.63 13.06 0.09
C ALA A 308 0.11 14.34 0.51
N ARG A 309 1.41 14.40 0.25
CA ARG A 309 2.19 15.62 0.45
C ARG A 309 1.83 16.68 -0.59
N GLU A 310 2.14 17.93 -0.32
CA GLU A 310 2.07 18.98 -1.35
C GLU A 310 2.98 18.65 -2.54
N GLY A 311 2.50 18.88 -3.76
CA GLY A 311 3.19 18.51 -4.99
C GLY A 311 3.21 17.02 -5.31
N ALA A 312 2.45 16.19 -4.60
CA ALA A 312 2.40 14.74 -4.87
C ALA A 312 1.78 14.43 -6.22
N ILE A 313 2.35 13.44 -6.91
CA ILE A 313 1.84 12.86 -8.15
C ILE A 313 1.78 11.35 -7.97
N ILE A 314 0.58 10.77 -8.03
CA ILE A 314 0.34 9.35 -7.74
C ILE A 314 -0.25 8.68 -8.99
N PRO A 315 0.52 7.83 -9.69
CA PRO A 315 0.01 7.06 -10.82
C PRO A 315 -0.92 5.94 -10.36
N LEU A 316 -2.03 5.76 -11.08
CA LEU A 316 -3.02 4.72 -10.86
C LEU A 316 -3.41 4.09 -12.20
N SER A 317 -3.49 2.77 -12.26
CA SER A 317 -4.10 2.05 -13.38
C SER A 317 -5.63 2.17 -13.31
N LEU A 318 -6.26 2.46 -14.43
CA LEU A 318 -7.72 2.40 -14.57
C LEU A 318 -8.15 1.23 -15.48
N ASP A 319 -7.23 0.37 -15.86
CA ASP A 319 -7.56 -0.83 -16.63
C ASP A 319 -8.40 -1.79 -15.77
N GLU A 320 -9.42 -2.36 -16.36
CA GLU A 320 -10.29 -3.33 -15.69
C GLU A 320 -9.65 -4.73 -15.66
N GLY A 321 -10.08 -5.55 -14.69
CA GLY A 321 -9.66 -6.95 -14.56
C GLY A 321 -8.42 -7.14 -13.69
N ASN A 322 -7.76 -8.30 -13.85
CA ASN A 322 -6.66 -8.76 -13.00
C ASN A 322 -5.28 -8.60 -13.65
N SER A 323 -5.19 -7.91 -14.78
CA SER A 323 -3.91 -7.70 -15.46
C SER A 323 -2.99 -6.81 -14.63
N CYS A 324 -1.73 -7.20 -14.50
CA CYS A 324 -0.66 -6.40 -13.91
C CYS A 324 0.29 -5.83 -14.99
N LYS A 325 -0.12 -5.84 -16.26
CA LYS A 325 0.64 -5.26 -17.37
C LYS A 325 0.67 -3.74 -17.26
N ASN A 326 1.57 -3.11 -18.01
CA ASN A 326 1.62 -1.66 -18.13
C ASN A 326 0.28 -1.12 -18.64
N PRO A 327 -0.37 -0.17 -17.93
CA PRO A 327 -1.76 0.18 -18.17
C PRO A 327 -1.97 0.92 -19.49
N THR A 328 -3.12 0.68 -20.12
CA THR A 328 -3.61 1.41 -21.28
C THR A 328 -4.31 2.70 -20.90
N VAL A 329 -4.92 2.75 -19.70
CA VAL A 329 -5.50 3.96 -19.12
C VAL A 329 -4.79 4.27 -17.81
N LEU A 330 -4.04 5.36 -17.79
CA LEU A 330 -3.21 5.77 -16.66
C LEU A 330 -3.72 7.09 -16.09
N LYS A 331 -4.13 7.07 -14.82
CA LYS A 331 -4.53 8.25 -14.07
C LYS A 331 -3.40 8.72 -13.17
N PHE A 332 -3.17 10.03 -13.13
CA PHE A 332 -2.33 10.68 -12.13
C PHE A 332 -3.19 11.52 -11.20
N LYS A 333 -3.16 11.19 -9.91
CA LYS A 333 -3.70 12.09 -8.87
C LYS A 333 -2.64 13.11 -8.54
N VAL A 334 -2.95 14.37 -8.77
CA VAL A 334 -2.05 15.50 -8.62
C VAL A 334 -2.54 16.39 -7.48
N TYR A 335 -1.64 16.75 -6.58
CA TYR A 335 -1.91 17.66 -5.45
C TYR A 335 -1.12 18.95 -5.63
N ARG A 336 -1.75 20.08 -5.29
CA ARG A 336 -1.11 21.40 -5.39
C ARG A 336 0.23 21.45 -4.69
N GLY A 337 1.14 22.24 -5.22
CA GLY A 337 2.51 22.45 -4.74
C GLY A 337 3.52 22.22 -5.84
N ASN A 338 4.79 22.20 -5.45
CA ASN A 338 5.89 21.89 -6.35
C ASN A 338 6.39 20.48 -6.08
N GLY A 339 6.44 19.64 -7.10
CA GLY A 339 6.89 18.26 -6.96
C GLY A 339 7.15 17.57 -8.28
N SER A 340 7.72 16.37 -8.20
CA SER A 340 8.02 15.54 -9.37
C SER A 340 7.86 14.07 -9.02
N PHE A 341 7.62 13.27 -10.05
CA PHE A 341 7.52 11.82 -9.95
C PHE A 341 8.08 11.16 -11.21
N SER A 342 8.87 10.08 -11.03
CA SER A 342 9.38 9.26 -12.12
C SER A 342 8.58 7.97 -12.17
N LEU A 343 7.75 7.82 -13.21
CA LEU A 343 7.04 6.57 -13.48
C LEU A 343 8.00 5.61 -14.18
N TYR A 344 8.26 4.48 -13.55
CA TYR A 344 9.10 3.42 -14.06
C TYR A 344 8.25 2.28 -14.63
N GLU A 345 8.61 1.81 -15.83
CA GLU A 345 7.95 0.71 -16.52
C GLU A 345 8.97 -0.17 -17.23
N ASP A 346 8.80 -1.48 -17.15
CA ASP A 346 9.56 -2.50 -17.89
C ASP A 346 8.63 -3.68 -18.26
N ASP A 347 9.18 -4.82 -18.69
CA ASP A 347 8.40 -6.00 -19.08
C ASP A 347 7.75 -6.75 -17.89
N GLY A 348 8.14 -6.43 -16.65
CA GLY A 348 7.64 -7.08 -15.42
C GLY A 348 8.21 -8.48 -15.15
N GLU A 349 8.93 -9.09 -16.09
CA GLU A 349 9.33 -10.50 -16.02
C GLU A 349 10.85 -10.75 -16.10
N THR A 350 11.52 -10.14 -17.07
CA THR A 350 12.91 -10.46 -17.37
C THR A 350 13.93 -9.59 -16.61
N ASN A 351 15.21 -9.91 -16.77
CA ASN A 351 16.30 -9.11 -16.24
C ASN A 351 16.78 -8.01 -17.20
N GLY A 352 16.07 -7.74 -18.31
CA GLY A 352 16.41 -6.73 -19.30
C GLY A 352 16.65 -5.33 -18.73
N PHE A 353 15.99 -5.01 -17.60
CA PHE A 353 16.20 -3.74 -16.90
C PHE A 353 17.66 -3.51 -16.48
N LYS A 354 18.46 -4.55 -16.28
CA LYS A 354 19.90 -4.45 -15.96
C LYS A 354 20.71 -3.92 -17.13
N ASP A 355 20.22 -4.17 -18.34
CA ASP A 355 20.82 -3.73 -19.62
C ASP A 355 20.17 -2.45 -20.15
N GLY A 356 19.35 -1.78 -19.33
CA GLY A 356 18.68 -0.53 -19.67
C GLY A 356 17.37 -0.70 -20.44
N ASP A 357 16.80 -1.93 -20.47
CA ASP A 357 15.51 -2.19 -21.10
C ASP A 357 14.37 -1.84 -20.15
N PHE A 358 14.15 -0.54 -20.00
CA PHE A 358 13.05 0.07 -19.24
C PHE A 358 12.72 1.46 -19.80
N SER A 359 11.56 1.96 -19.43
CA SER A 359 11.10 3.32 -19.71
C SER A 359 10.89 4.11 -18.43
N ILE A 360 11.28 5.38 -18.43
CA ILE A 360 10.95 6.33 -17.37
C ILE A 360 10.21 7.50 -17.98
N THR A 361 9.02 7.78 -17.46
CA THR A 361 8.25 8.98 -17.77
C THR A 361 8.36 9.94 -16.60
N GLU A 362 8.95 11.12 -16.85
CA GLU A 362 9.13 12.14 -15.82
C GLU A 362 7.91 13.07 -15.76
N LEU A 363 7.40 13.29 -14.56
CA LEU A 363 6.31 14.23 -14.32
C LEU A 363 6.76 15.30 -13.35
N SER A 364 6.28 16.51 -13.55
CA SER A 364 6.44 17.60 -12.60
C SER A 364 5.16 18.43 -12.48
N VAL A 365 4.89 18.91 -11.28
CA VAL A 365 3.81 19.84 -10.98
C VAL A 365 4.38 21.09 -10.32
N SER A 366 3.88 22.26 -10.71
CA SER A 366 4.26 23.53 -10.10
C SER A 366 3.06 24.47 -9.98
N GLU A 367 3.00 25.22 -8.86
CA GLU A 367 2.08 26.34 -8.72
C GLU A 367 2.61 27.53 -9.52
N THR A 368 1.72 28.23 -10.24
CA THR A 368 2.00 29.46 -10.98
C THR A 368 1.25 30.62 -10.33
N GLU A 369 1.51 31.88 -10.73
CA GLU A 369 0.81 33.05 -10.19
C GLU A 369 -0.71 32.93 -10.28
N ASN A 370 -1.22 32.32 -11.38
CA ASN A 370 -2.65 32.25 -11.69
C ASN A 370 -3.21 30.82 -11.74
N GLY A 371 -2.45 29.80 -11.30
CA GLY A 371 -2.94 28.44 -11.42
C GLY A 371 -1.93 27.35 -11.10
N ILE A 372 -2.01 26.27 -11.86
CA ILE A 372 -1.14 25.10 -11.71
C ILE A 372 -0.73 24.55 -13.07
N LYS A 373 0.52 24.15 -13.21
CA LYS A 373 1.08 23.51 -14.39
C LYS A 373 1.56 22.10 -14.05
N LEU A 374 1.11 21.13 -14.86
CA LEU A 374 1.61 19.76 -14.87
C LEU A 374 2.35 19.52 -16.18
N THR A 375 3.56 18.99 -16.11
CA THR A 375 4.35 18.58 -17.27
C THR A 375 4.62 17.10 -17.20
N LEU A 376 4.46 16.39 -18.30
CA LEU A 376 4.84 15.01 -18.50
C LEU A 376 5.81 14.97 -19.68
N CYS A 377 7.04 14.52 -19.41
CA CYS A 377 8.01 14.23 -20.46
C CYS A 377 7.80 12.80 -20.93
N GLY A 378 7.56 12.58 -22.22
CA GLY A 378 7.25 11.26 -22.76
C GLY A 378 8.31 10.21 -22.45
N GLY A 379 7.85 8.99 -22.22
CA GLY A 379 8.71 7.83 -22.01
C GLY A 379 9.32 7.31 -23.31
N LYS A 380 10.21 6.32 -23.18
CA LYS A 380 10.73 5.58 -24.35
C LYS A 380 9.71 4.54 -24.79
N GLU A 381 9.47 4.46 -26.08
CA GLU A 381 8.66 3.38 -26.65
C GLU A 381 9.36 2.03 -26.48
N LYS A 382 8.60 1.02 -26.12
CA LYS A 382 9.04 -0.35 -25.88
C LYS A 382 7.92 -1.33 -26.25
N ASP A 383 8.28 -2.51 -26.72
CA ASP A 383 7.31 -3.52 -27.20
C ASP A 383 6.35 -4.02 -26.10
N TYR A 384 6.76 -3.93 -24.84
CA TYR A 384 5.94 -4.29 -23.68
C TYR A 384 5.04 -3.15 -23.18
N LEU A 385 5.13 -1.95 -23.76
CA LEU A 385 4.25 -0.83 -23.47
C LEU A 385 3.08 -0.79 -24.46
N PRO A 386 1.91 -0.24 -24.08
CA PRO A 386 0.83 -0.04 -25.03
C PRO A 386 1.24 0.96 -26.11
N LEU A 387 0.87 0.71 -27.37
CA LEU A 387 1.16 1.61 -28.49
C LEU A 387 0.59 3.02 -28.27
N LYS A 388 -0.60 3.07 -27.67
CA LYS A 388 -1.25 4.33 -27.26
C LYS A 388 -1.76 4.19 -25.85
N ARG A 389 -1.69 5.29 -25.10
CA ARG A 389 -2.14 5.38 -23.72
C ARG A 389 -3.09 6.55 -23.55
N GLN A 390 -4.18 6.33 -22.84
CA GLN A 390 -5.03 7.39 -22.37
C GLN A 390 -4.51 7.92 -21.03
N TYR A 391 -4.31 9.24 -20.95
CA TYR A 391 -3.92 9.90 -19.69
C TYR A 391 -5.11 10.64 -19.09
N VAL A 392 -5.23 10.50 -17.76
CA VAL A 392 -6.24 11.19 -16.95
C VAL A 392 -5.52 11.91 -15.81
N PHE A 393 -5.62 13.24 -15.75
CA PHE A 393 -5.05 14.04 -14.68
C PHE A 393 -6.15 14.47 -13.72
N GLU A 394 -6.12 13.99 -12.48
CA GLU A 394 -7.06 14.37 -11.42
C GLU A 394 -6.37 15.31 -10.43
N PHE A 395 -6.70 16.61 -10.49
CA PHE A 395 -6.22 17.61 -9.53
C PHE A 395 -7.10 17.55 -8.29
N SER A 396 -6.61 16.83 -7.27
CA SER A 396 -7.42 16.33 -6.14
C SER A 396 -7.78 17.38 -5.10
N ASP A 397 -7.15 18.55 -5.10
CA ASP A 397 -7.40 19.67 -4.18
C ASP A 397 -7.74 20.98 -4.91
N ILE A 398 -8.23 20.87 -6.14
CA ILE A 398 -8.75 21.98 -6.96
C ILE A 398 -10.22 21.74 -7.27
N VAL A 399 -11.08 22.64 -6.82
CA VAL A 399 -12.54 22.53 -6.97
C VAL A 399 -13.01 22.86 -8.38
N SER A 400 -12.43 23.92 -8.97
CA SER A 400 -12.73 24.37 -10.33
C SER A 400 -11.54 25.13 -10.92
N ALA A 401 -11.54 25.29 -12.23
CA ALA A 401 -10.63 26.17 -12.98
C ALA A 401 -11.44 26.99 -13.99
N GLU A 402 -11.08 28.26 -14.21
CA GLU A 402 -11.74 29.11 -15.20
C GLU A 402 -11.44 28.64 -16.62
N SER A 403 -10.23 28.15 -16.86
CA SER A 403 -9.85 27.54 -18.12
C SER A 403 -8.76 26.49 -17.94
N VAL A 404 -8.75 25.53 -18.87
CA VAL A 404 -7.76 24.45 -18.95
C VAL A 404 -7.16 24.46 -20.36
N ARG A 405 -5.83 24.41 -20.41
CA ARG A 405 -5.07 24.32 -21.66
C ARG A 405 -4.18 23.10 -21.59
N VAL A 406 -4.28 22.25 -22.61
CA VAL A 406 -3.38 21.11 -22.77
C VAL A 406 -2.64 21.23 -24.08
N MET A 407 -1.32 21.03 -24.05
CA MET A 407 -0.43 21.09 -25.19
C MET A 407 0.37 19.80 -25.32
N SER A 408 0.69 19.39 -26.54
CA SER A 408 1.67 18.35 -26.83
C SER A 408 2.49 18.72 -28.05
N GLY A 409 3.81 18.69 -27.94
CA GLY A 409 4.70 19.06 -29.03
C GLY A 409 4.49 20.47 -29.59
N GLY A 410 3.92 21.40 -28.81
CA GLY A 410 3.59 22.76 -29.22
C GLY A 410 2.18 22.93 -29.81
N GLU A 411 1.44 21.84 -30.00
CA GLU A 411 0.07 21.87 -30.51
C GLU A 411 -0.95 21.72 -29.36
N LYS A 412 -2.10 22.39 -29.51
CA LYS A 412 -3.20 22.28 -28.56
C LYS A 412 -3.89 20.93 -28.71
N LEU A 413 -4.06 20.21 -27.57
CA LEU A 413 -4.82 18.98 -27.53
C LEU A 413 -6.26 19.21 -27.10
N ASP A 414 -7.18 18.51 -27.73
CA ASP A 414 -8.55 18.39 -27.23
C ASP A 414 -8.59 17.49 -25.99
N CYS A 415 -9.30 17.95 -24.98
CA CYS A 415 -9.47 17.21 -23.73
C CYS A 415 -10.89 17.38 -23.18
N SER A 416 -11.35 16.40 -22.42
CA SER A 416 -12.55 16.56 -21.61
C SER A 416 -12.17 17.02 -20.21
N VAL A 417 -12.93 18.00 -19.69
CA VAL A 417 -12.71 18.55 -18.36
C VAL A 417 -13.99 18.38 -17.54
N THR A 418 -13.85 17.84 -16.34
CA THR A 418 -14.96 17.73 -15.38
C THR A 418 -14.52 18.28 -14.03
N ASP A 419 -15.43 18.99 -13.35
CA ASP A 419 -15.26 19.51 -12.00
C ASP A 419 -16.33 18.90 -11.08
N ALA A 420 -16.00 17.83 -10.42
CA ALA A 420 -16.93 17.11 -9.56
C ALA A 420 -16.26 16.66 -8.25
N GLY A 421 -17.00 16.73 -7.15
CA GLY A 421 -16.54 16.20 -5.87
C GLY A 421 -15.31 16.92 -5.29
N GLY A 422 -15.11 18.20 -5.60
CA GLY A 422 -13.99 18.99 -5.10
C GLY A 422 -12.65 18.72 -5.80
N ARG A 423 -12.72 18.26 -7.05
CA ARG A 423 -11.55 17.98 -7.91
C ARG A 423 -11.82 18.35 -9.37
N VAL A 424 -10.79 18.72 -10.09
CA VAL A 424 -10.81 18.91 -11.53
C VAL A 424 -10.14 17.71 -12.18
N THR A 425 -10.81 17.10 -13.14
CA THR A 425 -10.28 15.96 -13.91
C THR A 425 -10.18 16.34 -15.38
N VAL A 426 -8.99 16.16 -15.95
CA VAL A 426 -8.66 16.39 -17.36
C VAL A 426 -8.36 15.04 -17.99
N SER A 427 -9.19 14.62 -18.95
CA SER A 427 -9.01 13.36 -19.67
C SER A 427 -8.61 13.61 -21.11
N LEU A 428 -7.54 12.98 -21.55
CA LEU A 428 -6.99 13.10 -22.90
C LEU A 428 -7.45 11.93 -23.78
N PRO A 429 -7.48 12.09 -25.11
CA PRO A 429 -7.60 10.95 -26.02
C PRO A 429 -6.38 10.03 -25.90
N PRO A 430 -6.47 8.76 -26.35
CA PRO A 430 -5.31 7.88 -26.45
C PRO A 430 -4.23 8.45 -27.36
N MET A 431 -3.00 8.58 -26.85
CA MET A 431 -1.87 9.17 -27.54
C MET A 431 -0.60 8.32 -27.36
N GLU A 432 0.42 8.59 -28.15
CA GLU A 432 1.71 7.90 -28.08
C GLU A 432 2.40 8.18 -26.72
N ILE A 433 3.09 7.17 -26.18
CA ILE A 433 3.75 7.27 -24.87
C ILE A 433 4.92 8.25 -24.90
N SER A 434 5.59 8.38 -26.04
CA SER A 434 6.70 9.32 -26.25
C SER A 434 6.29 10.78 -26.30
N ALA A 435 4.99 11.06 -26.46
CA ALA A 435 4.50 12.43 -26.62
C ALA A 435 4.61 13.22 -25.31
N PRO A 436 5.25 14.40 -25.30
CA PRO A 436 5.27 15.28 -24.13
C PRO A 436 3.90 15.94 -23.93
N ILE A 437 3.51 16.16 -22.69
CA ILE A 437 2.24 16.81 -22.34
C ILE A 437 2.50 17.94 -21.36
N GLU A 438 1.87 19.08 -21.62
CA GLU A 438 1.77 20.20 -20.69
C GLU A 438 0.29 20.49 -20.44
N ALA A 439 -0.16 20.39 -19.20
CA ALA A 439 -1.51 20.74 -18.77
C ALA A 439 -1.46 21.92 -17.80
N GLU A 440 -2.13 23.01 -18.16
CA GLU A 440 -2.19 24.24 -17.36
C GLU A 440 -3.65 24.55 -17.02
N LEU A 441 -3.90 24.76 -15.73
CA LEU A 441 -5.19 25.19 -15.18
C LEU A 441 -5.06 26.63 -14.70
N TYR A 442 -5.92 27.51 -15.16
CA TYR A 442 -5.92 28.93 -14.84
C TYR A 442 -7.16 29.31 -14.01
N GLY A 443 -7.03 30.36 -13.16
CA GLY A 443 -8.12 30.85 -12.34
C GLY A 443 -8.66 29.77 -11.40
N VAL A 444 -7.76 29.02 -10.75
CA VAL A 444 -8.13 27.85 -9.94
C VAL A 444 -8.78 28.23 -8.62
N THR A 445 -9.91 27.59 -8.31
CA THR A 445 -10.49 27.60 -6.98
C THR A 445 -9.98 26.39 -6.21
N VAL A 446 -9.29 26.65 -5.12
CA VAL A 446 -8.69 25.59 -4.30
C VAL A 446 -9.68 24.99 -3.31
N LEU A 447 -9.52 23.71 -3.03
CA LEU A 447 -10.29 23.04 -1.98
C LEU A 447 -9.97 23.66 -0.62
N LYS A 448 -11.01 23.97 0.14
CA LYS A 448 -10.90 24.44 1.51
C LYS A 448 -11.57 23.48 2.46
N ASN A 449 -11.05 23.38 3.68
CA ASN A 449 -11.71 22.62 4.72
C ASN A 449 -13.11 23.17 4.98
N LYS A 450 -14.07 22.29 5.28
CA LYS A 450 -15.42 22.69 5.65
C LYS A 450 -15.40 23.63 6.87
N PRO A 451 -16.29 24.63 6.94
CA PRO A 451 -16.43 25.46 8.11
C PRO A 451 -16.65 24.64 9.39
N LYS A 452 -16.13 25.08 10.52
CA LYS A 452 -16.26 24.37 11.81
C LYS A 452 -17.71 24.02 12.15
N ARG A 453 -18.66 24.90 11.84
CA ARG A 453 -20.08 24.67 12.07
C ARG A 453 -20.63 23.49 11.27
N GLU A 454 -20.23 23.36 10.01
CA GLU A 454 -20.64 22.23 9.17
C GLU A 454 -20.01 20.93 9.66
N ALA A 455 -18.74 20.92 10.06
CA ALA A 455 -18.07 19.77 10.65
C ALA A 455 -18.75 19.32 11.96
N VAL A 456 -19.14 20.27 12.82
CA VAL A 456 -19.92 19.98 14.03
C VAL A 456 -21.28 19.38 13.71
N ARG A 457 -21.99 19.92 12.72
CA ARG A 457 -23.28 19.39 12.25
C ARG A 457 -23.17 17.95 11.78
N GLU A 458 -22.18 17.66 10.94
CA GLU A 458 -21.93 16.32 10.42
C GLU A 458 -21.62 15.32 11.56
N ALA A 459 -20.72 15.68 12.47
CA ALA A 459 -20.38 14.83 13.60
C ALA A 459 -21.57 14.58 14.52
N MET A 460 -22.38 15.59 14.80
CA MET A 460 -23.61 15.46 15.61
C MET A 460 -24.68 14.60 14.94
N THR A 461 -24.80 14.63 13.62
CA THR A 461 -25.73 13.79 12.87
C THR A 461 -25.37 12.31 13.01
N LYS A 462 -24.09 11.98 12.91
CA LYS A 462 -23.58 10.60 13.00
C LYS A 462 -23.47 10.08 14.44
N PHE A 463 -23.50 10.96 15.43
CA PHE A 463 -23.34 10.58 16.83
C PHE A 463 -24.50 9.70 17.34
N ASN A 464 -24.16 8.56 17.92
CA ASN A 464 -25.12 7.64 18.51
C ASN A 464 -25.54 8.09 19.92
N GLY A 465 -26.69 8.71 20.03
CA GLY A 465 -27.24 9.22 21.30
C GLY A 465 -28.73 9.47 21.21
N ILE A 466 -29.36 9.81 22.35
CA ILE A 466 -30.80 10.08 22.44
C ILE A 466 -31.17 11.28 21.57
N ASN A 467 -32.03 11.10 20.58
CA ASN A 467 -32.33 12.09 19.54
C ASN A 467 -32.81 13.45 20.10
N ASN A 468 -33.64 13.47 21.11
CA ASN A 468 -34.12 14.73 21.72
C ASN A 468 -33.00 15.51 22.40
N LEU A 469 -32.04 14.83 23.05
CA LEU A 469 -30.88 15.47 23.64
C LEU A 469 -29.89 15.95 22.57
N LYS A 470 -29.72 15.17 21.50
CA LYS A 470 -28.94 15.58 20.33
C LYS A 470 -29.51 16.84 19.70
N LYS A 471 -30.83 16.86 19.42
CA LYS A 471 -31.52 18.01 18.84
C LYS A 471 -31.36 19.26 19.69
N ARG A 472 -31.56 19.16 21.02
CA ARG A 472 -31.37 20.31 21.93
C ARG A 472 -29.95 20.86 21.88
N ARG A 473 -28.95 19.98 21.96
CA ARG A 473 -27.53 20.39 21.88
C ARG A 473 -27.19 21.00 20.54
N TYR A 474 -27.63 20.35 19.46
CA TYR A 474 -27.47 20.86 18.10
C TYR A 474 -28.03 22.27 17.92
N LEU A 475 -29.24 22.55 18.39
CA LEU A 475 -29.87 23.88 18.32
C LEU A 475 -29.11 24.95 19.09
N ILE A 476 -28.44 24.61 20.20
CA ILE A 476 -27.58 25.53 20.93
C ILE A 476 -26.31 25.83 20.09
N LEU A 477 -25.67 24.81 19.54
CA LEU A 477 -24.47 24.95 18.70
C LEU A 477 -24.74 25.76 17.42
N GLU A 478 -25.93 25.61 16.83
CA GLU A 478 -26.35 26.40 15.65
C GLU A 478 -26.51 27.90 15.94
N LYS A 479 -26.83 28.27 17.19
CA LYS A 479 -27.00 29.66 17.62
C LYS A 479 -25.72 30.35 18.03
N ALA A 480 -24.57 29.66 18.04
CA ALA A 480 -23.29 30.28 18.36
C ALA A 480 -22.97 31.42 17.38
N LYS A 481 -22.57 32.57 17.91
CA LYS A 481 -22.32 33.78 17.11
C LYS A 481 -21.15 33.62 16.14
N ASP A 482 -20.09 32.99 16.61
CA ASP A 482 -18.84 32.77 15.88
C ASP A 482 -18.22 31.41 16.24
N ASP A 483 -17.11 31.08 15.63
CA ASP A 483 -16.39 29.83 15.87
C ASP A 483 -15.84 29.71 17.30
N ALA A 484 -15.46 30.82 17.93
CA ALA A 484 -14.95 30.81 19.30
C ALA A 484 -16.07 30.45 20.29
N ALA A 485 -17.25 31.05 20.12
CA ALA A 485 -18.46 30.72 20.88
C ALA A 485 -18.88 29.26 20.63
N LEU A 486 -18.87 28.81 19.36
CA LEU A 486 -19.19 27.43 19.00
C LEU A 486 -18.26 26.42 19.69
N LEU A 487 -16.94 26.67 19.70
CA LEU A 487 -15.97 25.80 20.36
C LEU A 487 -16.12 25.82 21.89
N SER A 488 -16.49 26.96 22.48
CA SER A 488 -16.81 27.06 23.90
C SER A 488 -18.02 26.17 24.25
N ASP A 489 -19.08 26.28 23.48
CA ASP A 489 -20.31 25.49 23.67
C ASP A 489 -20.06 23.98 23.46
N VAL A 490 -19.23 23.62 22.48
CA VAL A 490 -18.79 22.23 22.28
C VAL A 490 -18.08 21.67 23.52
N ARG A 491 -17.22 22.46 24.18
CA ARG A 491 -16.53 22.06 25.41
C ARG A 491 -17.49 21.70 26.54
N ILE A 492 -18.59 22.41 26.63
CA ILE A 492 -19.58 22.28 27.73
C ILE A 492 -20.63 21.21 27.41
N LEU A 493 -21.16 21.24 26.20
CA LEU A 493 -22.39 20.52 25.84
C LEU A 493 -22.13 19.11 25.27
N VAL A 494 -20.92 18.82 24.83
CA VAL A 494 -20.59 17.59 24.12
C VAL A 494 -19.79 16.64 25.01
N ASN A 495 -20.07 15.35 24.94
CA ASN A 495 -19.33 14.36 25.72
C ASN A 495 -17.85 14.27 25.31
N SER A 496 -17.01 13.67 26.15
CA SER A 496 -15.56 13.63 25.98
C SER A 496 -15.09 13.04 24.64
N ALA A 497 -15.79 12.02 24.13
CA ALA A 497 -15.44 11.37 22.87
C ALA A 497 -15.69 12.27 21.66
N LEU A 498 -16.92 12.84 21.58
CA LEU A 498 -17.28 13.76 20.50
C LEU A 498 -16.53 15.10 20.64
N ARG A 499 -16.24 15.51 21.87
CA ARG A 499 -15.41 16.71 22.15
C ARG A 499 -14.01 16.55 21.61
N SER A 500 -13.38 15.38 21.80
CA SER A 500 -12.05 15.08 21.23
C SER A 500 -12.04 15.21 19.70
N GLU A 501 -13.13 14.80 19.05
CA GLU A 501 -13.29 14.94 17.60
C GLU A 501 -13.47 16.40 17.16
N LEU A 502 -14.40 17.13 17.81
CA LEU A 502 -14.79 18.47 17.38
C LEU A 502 -13.80 19.56 17.74
N LEU A 503 -13.08 19.41 18.86
CA LEU A 503 -12.05 20.38 19.26
C LEU A 503 -10.68 20.04 18.64
N GLY A 504 -10.60 18.93 17.92
CA GLY A 504 -9.37 18.40 17.33
C GLY A 504 -8.27 18.24 18.38
N GLY A 505 -7.60 17.20 18.48
CA GLY A 505 -6.43 17.21 19.34
C GLY A 505 -5.40 18.20 18.82
N GLY A 506 -5.41 19.40 19.37
CA GLY A 506 -4.50 20.44 18.96
C GLY A 506 -4.89 21.14 17.68
N GLY A 507 -6.18 21.41 17.53
CA GLY A 507 -6.87 22.20 16.55
C GLY A 507 -6.13 22.38 15.26
N ASP A 508 -6.56 22.04 14.27
CA ASP A 508 -5.96 22.68 13.11
C ASP A 508 -6.16 21.88 11.86
N LEU A 509 -7.40 21.64 11.60
CA LEU A 509 -7.90 21.87 10.26
C LEU A 509 -7.62 23.35 9.98
N ASP A 510 -6.77 23.66 9.03
CA ASP A 510 -6.56 25.06 8.64
C ASP A 510 -7.80 25.51 7.87
N TYR A 511 -8.74 26.13 8.57
CA TYR A 511 -9.95 26.68 7.99
C TYR A 511 -9.70 27.98 7.19
N THR A 512 -8.44 28.43 7.12
CA THR A 512 -8.04 29.69 6.49
C THR A 512 -7.33 29.53 5.15
N LEU A 513 -7.11 28.31 4.69
CA LEU A 513 -6.52 28.02 3.37
C LEU A 513 -7.57 27.72 2.31
#